data_adbf18fbb2b282db1396a31358bc4120
#
_entry.id   adbf18fbb2b282db1396a31358bc4120
#
_cell.length_a   1.000
_cell.length_b   1.000
_cell.length_c   1.000
_cell.angle_alpha   90.00
_cell.angle_beta   90.00
_cell.angle_gamma   90.00
#
_symmetry.space_group_name_H-M   'P 1'
#
loop_
_entity.id
_entity.type
_entity.pdbx_description
1 polymer ?
#
loop_
_entity_poly.entity_id
_entity_poly.type
_entity_poly.pdbx_seq_one_letter_code
_entity_poly.pdbx_strand_id
1 'polypeptide(L)'
;ILEGTAAAISAAVNDIEQMFVAARLRQELLTPRVFVEFQPIDTAEIRRAEIFDGSVTWAQAPAKRFLAGTLNTVEVAVTIVRSAKWEGTYTELNLSSSSQTERTGGVTVYNNDNATATSTNWVGIASNRVAGTQPAPIQLRITNASGSTLSWRNFYVGNNVNSAPASADVWLLGSEAVGGAAASWVSYTTHNDLLWVFSLSSTLLGQTLGRPCRVIAAFSSITSGVNLRAGMGGYIGSVYVPIQYNEERQSSARKLFDLGELPFPPGGYSAANSAAALAITGRYTGSGNGTIDFVQVMPTDSFRRFQQVNYSAANGDAVEVDDIEGVAYRINGSNKNPIVRVSGGLPLCVFPERDQRLYILFDEDAGFTAGRQMTVRAWYRPVYDAV
;
A
#
# COMPACT_ATOMS: atom_id res chain seq x y z
N ILE A 1 -33.11 -18.10 -20.32
CA ILE A 1 -34.13 -18.10 -21.40
C ILE A 1 -34.08 -16.75 -22.07
N LEU A 2 -33.98 -16.74 -23.40
CA LEU A 2 -34.08 -15.54 -24.21
C LEU A 2 -35.41 -15.53 -24.98
N GLU A 3 -36.09 -14.40 -24.96
CA GLU A 3 -37.37 -14.22 -25.62
C GLU A 3 -37.28 -13.04 -26.57
N GLY A 4 -37.84 -13.18 -27.77
CA GLY A 4 -37.85 -12.12 -28.74
C GLY A 4 -37.90 -12.60 -30.17
N THR A 5 -37.69 -11.68 -31.11
CA THR A 5 -37.51 -12.04 -32.52
C THR A 5 -36.20 -12.78 -32.74
N ALA A 6 -36.10 -13.58 -33.78
CA ALA A 6 -34.87 -14.31 -34.11
C ALA A 6 -33.63 -13.37 -34.17
N ALA A 7 -33.82 -12.16 -34.75
CA ALA A 7 -32.74 -11.18 -34.79
C ALA A 7 -32.34 -10.66 -33.42
N ALA A 8 -33.31 -10.39 -32.53
CA ALA A 8 -33.04 -9.94 -31.17
C ALA A 8 -32.31 -11.02 -30.33
N ILE A 9 -32.73 -12.28 -30.45
CA ILE A 9 -32.07 -13.41 -29.77
C ILE A 9 -30.64 -13.59 -30.27
N SER A 10 -30.42 -13.54 -31.58
CA SER A 10 -29.09 -13.66 -32.15
C SER A 10 -28.18 -12.47 -31.74
N ALA A 11 -28.69 -11.26 -31.66
CA ALA A 11 -27.97 -10.11 -31.18
C ALA A 11 -27.56 -10.29 -29.71
N ALA A 12 -28.49 -10.69 -28.84
CA ALA A 12 -28.20 -10.91 -27.44
C ALA A 12 -27.14 -12.00 -27.19
N VAL A 13 -27.19 -13.11 -27.95
CA VAL A 13 -26.16 -14.15 -27.88
C VAL A 13 -24.80 -13.61 -28.33
N ASN A 14 -24.77 -12.87 -29.44
CA ASN A 14 -23.54 -12.27 -29.94
C ASN A 14 -22.95 -11.26 -28.96
N ASP A 15 -23.76 -10.44 -28.31
CA ASP A 15 -23.32 -9.49 -27.31
C ASP A 15 -22.65 -10.21 -26.11
N ILE A 16 -23.25 -11.33 -25.65
CA ILE A 16 -22.63 -12.16 -24.59
C ILE A 16 -21.31 -12.75 -25.05
N GLU A 17 -21.23 -13.26 -26.28
CA GLU A 17 -19.97 -13.80 -26.84
C GLU A 17 -18.89 -12.71 -26.96
N GLN A 18 -19.27 -11.51 -27.38
CA GLN A 18 -18.34 -10.37 -27.42
C GLN A 18 -17.82 -9.98 -26.05
N MET A 19 -18.65 -10.07 -25.00
CA MET A 19 -18.20 -9.88 -23.62
C MET A 19 -17.11 -10.88 -23.23
N PHE A 20 -17.26 -12.16 -23.62
CA PHE A 20 -16.23 -13.17 -23.34
C PHE A 20 -14.96 -12.94 -24.14
N VAL A 21 -15.06 -12.47 -25.39
CA VAL A 21 -13.90 -12.05 -26.16
C VAL A 21 -13.17 -10.89 -25.47
N ALA A 22 -13.90 -9.87 -25.02
CA ALA A 22 -13.32 -8.75 -24.27
C ALA A 22 -12.67 -9.20 -22.95
N ALA A 23 -13.27 -10.14 -22.23
CA ALA A 23 -12.72 -10.71 -21.00
C ALA A 23 -11.39 -11.44 -21.24
N ARG A 24 -11.29 -12.25 -22.30
CA ARG A 24 -10.03 -12.89 -22.71
C ARG A 24 -8.95 -11.90 -23.09
N LEU A 25 -9.30 -10.90 -23.91
CA LEU A 25 -8.37 -9.87 -24.36
C LEU A 25 -7.86 -8.97 -23.23
N ARG A 26 -8.58 -8.89 -22.10
CA ARG A 26 -8.17 -8.14 -20.91
C ARG A 26 -6.76 -8.53 -20.44
N GLN A 27 -6.46 -9.82 -20.45
CA GLN A 27 -5.17 -10.33 -19.97
C GLN A 27 -4.00 -9.92 -20.88
N GLU A 28 -4.27 -9.69 -22.16
CA GLU A 28 -3.26 -9.37 -23.17
C GLU A 28 -3.17 -7.87 -23.46
N LEU A 29 -4.29 -7.16 -23.48
CA LEU A 29 -4.40 -5.80 -24.00
C LEU A 29 -4.79 -4.73 -22.97
N LEU A 30 -4.86 -5.09 -21.66
CA LEU A 30 -5.26 -4.16 -20.60
C LEU A 30 -6.60 -3.45 -20.87
N THR A 31 -7.54 -4.13 -21.51
CA THR A 31 -8.89 -3.61 -21.75
C THR A 31 -9.67 -3.47 -20.44
N PRO A 32 -10.79 -2.75 -20.38
CA PRO A 32 -11.61 -2.68 -19.17
C PRO A 32 -12.03 -4.06 -18.68
N ARG A 33 -12.14 -4.21 -17.37
CA ARG A 33 -12.61 -5.45 -16.71
C ARG A 33 -14.08 -5.70 -17.05
N VAL A 34 -14.42 -6.95 -17.29
CA VAL A 34 -15.81 -7.41 -17.52
C VAL A 34 -16.29 -8.13 -16.29
N PHE A 35 -17.51 -7.86 -15.87
CA PHE A 35 -18.06 -8.41 -14.64
C PHE A 35 -19.37 -9.13 -14.85
N VAL A 36 -19.60 -10.18 -14.07
CA VAL A 36 -20.94 -10.65 -13.74
C VAL A 36 -21.38 -10.02 -12.43
N GLU A 37 -22.61 -9.52 -12.42
CA GLU A 37 -23.22 -8.97 -11.20
C GLU A 37 -24.27 -9.94 -10.66
N PHE A 38 -24.34 -10.01 -9.34
CA PHE A 38 -25.29 -10.83 -8.61
C PHE A 38 -25.79 -10.06 -7.39
N GLN A 39 -27.08 -10.11 -7.17
CA GLN A 39 -27.68 -9.57 -5.97
C GLN A 39 -28.16 -10.75 -5.10
N PRO A 40 -27.57 -10.97 -3.91
CA PRO A 40 -28.06 -11.97 -2.97
C PRO A 40 -29.50 -11.63 -2.52
N ILE A 41 -30.31 -12.66 -2.30
CA ILE A 41 -31.74 -12.51 -1.98
C ILE A 41 -31.95 -11.71 -0.68
N ASP A 42 -31.04 -11.82 0.25
CA ASP A 42 -31.18 -11.28 1.61
C ASP A 42 -30.57 -9.88 1.78
N THR A 43 -29.98 -9.34 0.73
CA THR A 43 -29.28 -8.03 0.81
C THR A 43 -29.63 -7.14 -0.37
N ALA A 44 -29.58 -5.84 -0.14
CA ALA A 44 -29.67 -4.85 -1.21
C ALA A 44 -28.32 -4.66 -1.94
N GLU A 45 -27.25 -5.31 -1.46
CA GLU A 45 -25.91 -5.16 -1.98
C GLU A 45 -25.75 -5.95 -3.28
N ILE A 46 -25.37 -5.26 -4.35
CA ILE A 46 -24.96 -5.90 -5.61
C ILE A 46 -23.49 -6.31 -5.46
N ARG A 47 -23.21 -7.58 -5.71
CA ARG A 47 -21.86 -8.14 -5.76
C ARG A 47 -21.49 -8.42 -7.20
N ARG A 48 -20.23 -8.22 -7.54
CA ARG A 48 -19.71 -8.48 -8.87
C ARG A 48 -18.46 -9.37 -8.81
N ALA A 49 -18.28 -10.19 -9.84
CA ALA A 49 -17.05 -10.95 -10.02
C ALA A 49 -16.51 -10.76 -11.43
N GLU A 50 -15.19 -10.57 -11.54
CA GLU A 50 -14.54 -10.43 -12.83
C GLU A 50 -14.65 -11.71 -13.65
N ILE A 51 -15.03 -11.59 -14.91
CA ILE A 51 -15.08 -12.68 -15.87
C ILE A 51 -13.74 -12.75 -16.59
N PHE A 52 -13.19 -13.95 -16.68
CA PHE A 52 -11.95 -14.23 -17.41
C PHE A 52 -12.22 -14.91 -18.73
N ASP A 53 -13.28 -15.72 -18.82
CA ASP A 53 -13.68 -16.44 -20.02
C ASP A 53 -15.14 -16.91 -19.91
N GLY A 54 -15.68 -17.39 -21.00
CA GLY A 54 -16.99 -18.01 -21.01
C GLY A 54 -17.38 -18.52 -22.40
N SER A 55 -18.52 -19.18 -22.43
CA SER A 55 -19.12 -19.68 -23.67
C SER A 55 -20.64 -19.70 -23.57
N VAL A 56 -21.26 -19.52 -24.71
CA VAL A 56 -22.70 -19.69 -24.86
C VAL A 56 -22.96 -20.99 -25.65
N THR A 57 -23.80 -21.84 -25.11
CA THR A 57 -24.25 -23.04 -25.81
C THR A 57 -25.77 -23.05 -25.85
N TRP A 58 -26.31 -23.49 -26.96
CA TRP A 58 -27.74 -23.70 -27.10
C TRP A 58 -28.13 -24.96 -26.32
N ALA A 59 -28.98 -24.82 -25.31
CA ALA A 59 -29.40 -25.97 -24.49
C ALA A 59 -30.28 -26.94 -25.30
N GLN A 60 -30.98 -26.42 -26.29
CA GLN A 60 -31.64 -27.25 -27.32
C GLN A 60 -31.13 -26.76 -28.67
N ALA A 61 -30.89 -27.68 -29.61
CA ALA A 61 -30.60 -27.31 -30.98
C ALA A 61 -31.68 -26.31 -31.43
N PRO A 62 -31.31 -25.11 -31.90
CA PRO A 62 -32.29 -24.12 -32.26
C PRO A 62 -33.32 -24.76 -33.15
N ALA A 63 -34.58 -24.71 -32.71
CA ALA A 63 -35.67 -25.26 -33.50
C ALA A 63 -35.42 -24.76 -34.93
N LYS A 64 -35.34 -25.69 -35.86
CA LYS A 64 -34.81 -25.48 -37.22
C LYS A 64 -35.48 -24.32 -38.00
N ARG A 65 -36.38 -23.58 -37.37
CA ARG A 65 -37.10 -22.41 -37.93
C ARG A 65 -37.49 -21.42 -36.84
N PHE A 66 -36.66 -20.41 -36.67
CA PHE A 66 -37.19 -19.18 -36.15
C PHE A 66 -38.18 -18.60 -37.15
N LEU A 67 -39.43 -18.42 -36.76
CA LEU A 67 -40.42 -17.76 -37.60
C LEU A 67 -40.12 -16.26 -37.63
N ALA A 68 -39.80 -15.74 -38.81
CA ALA A 68 -39.51 -14.35 -38.98
C ALA A 68 -40.70 -13.50 -38.51
N GLY A 69 -40.44 -12.51 -37.63
CA GLY A 69 -41.46 -11.59 -37.13
C GLY A 69 -42.30 -12.11 -35.94
N THR A 70 -42.08 -13.34 -35.48
CA THR A 70 -42.74 -13.87 -34.28
C THR A 70 -41.83 -13.87 -33.09
N LEU A 71 -42.42 -13.81 -31.88
CA LEU A 71 -41.68 -14.00 -30.64
C LEU A 71 -41.28 -15.48 -30.51
N ASN A 72 -40.00 -15.70 -30.26
CA ASN A 72 -39.46 -17.03 -30.00
C ASN A 72 -38.91 -17.07 -28.58
N THR A 73 -39.01 -18.22 -27.95
CA THR A 73 -38.37 -18.52 -26.67
C THR A 73 -37.26 -19.53 -26.88
N VAL A 74 -36.05 -19.19 -26.46
CA VAL A 74 -34.89 -20.07 -26.66
C VAL A 74 -34.15 -20.20 -25.33
N GLU A 75 -33.78 -21.40 -25.01
CA GLU A 75 -32.95 -21.72 -23.89
C GLU A 75 -31.48 -21.78 -24.31
N VAL A 76 -30.65 -20.98 -23.66
CA VAL A 76 -29.20 -20.99 -23.83
C VAL A 76 -28.54 -21.27 -22.49
N ALA A 77 -27.49 -22.07 -22.49
CA ALA A 77 -26.63 -22.23 -21.33
C ALA A 77 -25.42 -21.34 -21.47
N VAL A 78 -25.16 -20.54 -20.44
CA VAL A 78 -24.00 -19.65 -20.37
C VAL A 78 -23.06 -20.21 -19.31
N THR A 79 -21.86 -20.59 -19.75
CA THR A 79 -20.79 -21.01 -18.84
C THR A 79 -19.84 -19.83 -18.65
N ILE A 80 -19.51 -19.50 -17.39
CA ILE A 80 -18.67 -18.36 -17.04
C ILE A 80 -17.49 -18.85 -16.22
N VAL A 81 -16.27 -18.51 -16.64
CA VAL A 81 -15.05 -18.61 -15.85
C VAL A 81 -14.80 -17.26 -15.22
N ARG A 82 -14.88 -17.18 -13.91
CA ARG A 82 -14.81 -15.93 -13.17
C ARG A 82 -13.84 -15.99 -11.99
N SER A 83 -13.52 -14.83 -11.42
CA SER A 83 -12.86 -14.74 -10.11
C SER A 83 -13.63 -15.55 -9.06
N ALA A 84 -12.89 -16.27 -8.20
CA ALA A 84 -13.49 -16.96 -7.06
C ALA A 84 -14.11 -16.00 -6.03
N LYS A 85 -13.64 -14.76 -6.01
CA LYS A 85 -14.06 -13.73 -5.07
C LYS A 85 -15.11 -12.82 -5.66
N TRP A 86 -15.99 -12.33 -4.81
CA TRP A 86 -16.99 -11.33 -5.14
C TRP A 86 -16.59 -9.97 -4.55
N GLU A 87 -16.71 -8.92 -5.34
CA GLU A 87 -16.51 -7.53 -4.91
C GLU A 87 -17.86 -6.87 -4.64
N GLY A 88 -17.98 -6.19 -3.51
CA GLY A 88 -19.13 -5.37 -3.17
C GLY A 88 -19.10 -3.97 -3.78
N THR A 89 -19.95 -3.10 -3.27
CA THR A 89 -20.08 -1.71 -3.71
C THR A 89 -18.82 -0.91 -3.38
N TYR A 90 -18.37 -0.10 -4.34
CA TYR A 90 -17.26 0.83 -4.14
C TYR A 90 -17.62 1.87 -3.08
N THR A 91 -16.85 1.93 -2.00
CA THR A 91 -17.16 2.69 -0.79
C THR A 91 -15.95 3.48 -0.32
N GLU A 92 -16.16 4.72 0.11
CA GLU A 92 -15.14 5.52 0.77
C GLU A 92 -14.98 5.05 2.22
N LEU A 93 -13.74 4.86 2.63
CA LEU A 93 -13.39 4.50 4.01
C LEU A 93 -13.53 5.70 4.94
N ASN A 94 -14.06 5.45 6.12
CA ASN A 94 -13.95 6.38 7.23
C ASN A 94 -12.54 6.30 7.79
N LEU A 95 -11.83 7.41 7.74
CA LEU A 95 -10.45 7.52 8.21
C LEU A 95 -10.38 8.41 9.45
N SER A 96 -9.47 8.09 10.36
CA SER A 96 -9.06 8.94 11.46
C SER A 96 -7.58 9.32 11.32
N SER A 97 -7.14 10.35 12.02
CA SER A 97 -5.72 10.71 12.14
C SER A 97 -5.42 11.14 13.58
N SER A 98 -4.17 11.46 13.87
CA SER A 98 -3.79 11.97 15.18
C SER A 98 -4.50 13.27 15.60
N SER A 99 -4.93 14.06 14.61
CA SER A 99 -5.58 15.36 14.82
C SER A 99 -7.08 15.37 14.50
N GLN A 100 -7.63 14.31 13.92
CA GLN A 100 -9.01 14.29 13.46
C GLN A 100 -9.70 12.97 13.80
N THR A 101 -10.92 13.09 14.30
CA THR A 101 -11.81 11.95 14.52
C THR A 101 -12.22 11.31 13.19
N GLU A 102 -12.73 10.11 13.27
CA GLU A 102 -13.18 9.31 12.15
C GLU A 102 -14.20 10.03 11.26
N ARG A 103 -13.94 10.05 9.94
CA ARG A 103 -14.76 10.74 8.93
C ARG A 103 -14.49 10.26 7.51
N THR A 104 -15.46 10.48 6.62
CA THR A 104 -15.28 10.49 5.16
C THR A 104 -14.80 11.86 4.68
N GLY A 105 -14.45 11.97 3.41
CA GLY A 105 -13.98 13.24 2.81
C GLY A 105 -12.50 13.55 3.07
N GLY A 106 -11.82 12.63 3.75
CA GLY A 106 -10.38 12.70 4.01
C GLY A 106 -10.00 13.29 5.35
N VAL A 107 -8.81 12.90 5.79
CA VAL A 107 -8.18 13.37 7.02
C VAL A 107 -6.82 13.97 6.74
N THR A 108 -6.41 14.89 7.60
CA THR A 108 -5.11 15.54 7.55
C THR A 108 -4.06 14.66 8.20
N VAL A 109 -2.95 14.46 7.51
CA VAL A 109 -1.73 13.85 8.02
C VAL A 109 -0.51 14.70 7.65
N TYR A 110 0.60 14.43 8.31
CA TYR A 110 1.81 15.20 8.15
C TYR A 110 2.97 14.28 7.76
N ASN A 111 3.84 14.76 6.89
CA ASN A 111 5.09 14.07 6.56
C ASN A 111 6.07 14.20 7.75
N ASN A 112 5.82 13.44 8.80
CA ASN A 112 6.53 13.59 10.07
C ASN A 112 6.61 12.24 10.80
N ASP A 113 7.42 12.21 11.85
CA ASP A 113 7.44 11.12 12.81
C ASP A 113 6.25 11.18 13.78
N ASN A 114 6.28 10.33 14.80
CA ASN A 114 5.29 10.29 15.87
C ASN A 114 5.69 11.14 17.10
N ALA A 115 6.73 11.98 16.99
CA ALA A 115 7.24 12.76 18.11
C ALA A 115 6.25 13.79 18.63
N THR A 116 5.32 14.24 17.76
CA THR A 116 4.25 15.17 18.13
C THR A 116 2.90 14.49 17.99
N ALA A 117 2.16 14.39 19.08
CA ALA A 117 0.89 13.65 19.16
C ALA A 117 -0.19 14.08 18.13
N THR A 118 -0.09 15.28 17.57
CA THR A 118 -1.06 15.84 16.62
C THR A 118 -0.57 15.95 15.18
N SER A 119 0.69 15.61 14.91
CA SER A 119 1.32 15.81 13.61
C SER A 119 2.04 14.55 13.16
N THR A 120 1.29 13.48 12.94
CA THR A 120 1.81 12.17 12.57
C THR A 120 1.52 11.83 11.12
N ASN A 121 2.22 10.84 10.58
CA ASN A 121 2.11 10.41 9.18
C ASN A 121 1.15 9.24 8.95
N TRP A 122 0.24 8.95 9.86
CA TRP A 122 -0.66 7.82 9.73
C TRP A 122 -2.13 8.19 9.62
N VAL A 123 -2.89 7.35 8.96
CA VAL A 123 -4.35 7.29 9.01
C VAL A 123 -4.78 5.99 9.66
N GLY A 124 -5.77 6.08 10.56
CA GLY A 124 -6.37 4.94 11.24
C GLY A 124 -7.66 4.50 10.55
N ILE A 125 -7.86 3.19 10.48
CA ILE A 125 -9.07 2.54 10.01
C ILE A 125 -9.52 1.58 11.10
N ALA A 126 -10.71 1.80 11.67
CA ALA A 126 -11.24 0.96 12.73
C ALA A 126 -11.73 -0.38 12.17
N SER A 127 -11.68 -1.42 13.00
CA SER A 127 -12.02 -2.81 12.66
C SER A 127 -13.42 -2.98 12.08
N ASN A 128 -14.38 -2.17 12.52
CA ASN A 128 -15.78 -2.21 12.08
C ASN A 128 -16.07 -1.41 10.80
N ARG A 129 -15.03 -0.88 10.13
CA ARG A 129 -15.19 -0.03 8.93
C ARG A 129 -14.86 -0.74 7.63
N VAL A 130 -14.31 -1.93 7.70
CA VAL A 130 -14.00 -2.73 6.53
C VAL A 130 -14.95 -3.92 6.48
N ALA A 131 -15.91 -3.85 5.59
CA ALA A 131 -16.83 -4.96 5.30
C ALA A 131 -16.13 -6.01 4.41
N GLY A 132 -16.73 -7.20 4.32
CA GLY A 132 -16.20 -8.33 3.57
C GLY A 132 -15.64 -9.42 4.47
N THR A 133 -15.13 -10.49 3.86
CA THR A 133 -14.52 -11.63 4.55
C THR A 133 -13.04 -11.78 4.23
N GLN A 134 -12.56 -11.04 3.24
CA GLN A 134 -11.18 -11.12 2.74
C GLN A 134 -10.52 -9.74 2.68
N PRO A 135 -9.18 -9.68 2.72
CA PRO A 135 -8.45 -8.46 2.45
C PRO A 135 -8.85 -7.84 1.11
N ALA A 136 -9.10 -6.56 1.12
CA ALA A 136 -9.58 -5.81 -0.03
C ALA A 136 -8.54 -4.78 -0.48
N PRO A 137 -8.16 -4.74 -1.77
CA PRO A 137 -7.29 -3.68 -2.30
C PRO A 137 -7.96 -2.33 -2.18
N ILE A 138 -7.14 -1.28 -1.99
CA ILE A 138 -7.63 0.09 -1.84
C ILE A 138 -7.21 0.98 -2.99
N GLN A 139 -8.03 1.99 -3.23
CA GLN A 139 -7.61 3.20 -3.91
C GLN A 139 -7.28 4.26 -2.86
N LEU A 140 -6.08 4.79 -2.90
CA LEU A 140 -5.56 5.78 -1.96
C LEU A 140 -5.24 7.08 -2.71
N ARG A 141 -5.79 8.21 -2.24
CA ARG A 141 -5.46 9.53 -2.75
C ARG A 141 -4.77 10.36 -1.67
N ILE A 142 -3.60 10.88 -2.02
CA ILE A 142 -2.80 11.76 -1.16
C ILE A 142 -2.75 13.13 -1.85
N THR A 143 -3.37 14.12 -1.23
CA THR A 143 -3.49 15.49 -1.78
C THR A 143 -2.55 16.43 -1.05
N ASN A 144 -1.83 17.27 -1.76
CA ASN A 144 -1.03 18.35 -1.19
C ASN A 144 -1.95 19.36 -0.50
N ALA A 145 -1.82 19.50 0.81
CA ALA A 145 -2.56 20.46 1.64
C ALA A 145 -1.62 21.41 2.40
N SER A 146 -0.36 21.53 1.95
CA SER A 146 0.67 22.32 2.63
C SER A 146 0.54 23.83 2.42
N GLY A 147 -0.37 24.28 1.56
CA GLY A 147 -0.50 25.68 1.16
C GLY A 147 0.59 26.15 0.18
N SER A 148 1.53 25.31 -0.21
CA SER A 148 2.63 25.59 -1.11
C SER A 148 2.80 24.51 -2.17
N THR A 149 3.56 24.81 -3.22
CA THR A 149 3.94 23.80 -4.22
C THR A 149 5.05 22.92 -3.64
N LEU A 150 4.89 21.59 -3.79
CA LEU A 150 5.84 20.58 -3.36
C LEU A 150 6.44 19.86 -4.56
N SER A 151 7.75 19.62 -4.55
CA SER A 151 8.45 18.85 -5.59
C SER A 151 8.47 17.36 -5.20
N TRP A 152 7.33 16.70 -5.29
CA TRP A 152 7.18 15.31 -4.87
C TRP A 152 8.00 14.33 -5.70
N ARG A 153 8.64 13.38 -5.03
CA ARG A 153 9.49 12.40 -5.69
C ARG A 153 9.18 10.94 -5.36
N ASN A 154 9.30 10.52 -4.11
CA ASN A 154 8.96 9.17 -3.70
C ASN A 154 7.90 9.22 -2.60
N PHE A 155 6.96 8.32 -2.69
CA PHE A 155 6.02 8.01 -1.62
C PHE A 155 6.27 6.61 -1.13
N TYR A 156 6.20 6.43 0.18
CA TYR A 156 6.28 5.17 0.88
C TYR A 156 4.99 5.02 1.68
N VAL A 157 4.21 4.00 1.36
CA VAL A 157 2.95 3.72 2.04
C VAL A 157 2.94 2.27 2.49
N GLY A 158 2.67 2.06 3.77
CA GLY A 158 2.55 0.74 4.36
C GLY A 158 1.34 0.63 5.27
N ASN A 159 0.65 -0.51 5.25
CA ASN A 159 -0.42 -0.80 6.19
C ASN A 159 0.09 -1.69 7.32
N ASN A 160 -0.05 -1.25 8.55
CA ASN A 160 0.15 -2.07 9.73
C ASN A 160 -1.19 -2.53 10.30
N VAL A 161 -1.43 -3.84 10.22
CA VAL A 161 -2.66 -4.50 10.68
C VAL A 161 -2.49 -4.90 12.13
N ASN A 162 -3.57 -4.83 12.91
CA ASN A 162 -3.59 -5.04 14.36
C ASN A 162 -2.86 -3.97 15.19
N SER A 163 -2.61 -2.81 14.62
CA SER A 163 -2.26 -1.63 15.39
C SER A 163 -3.47 -1.13 16.14
N ALA A 164 -3.50 -1.26 17.44
CA ALA A 164 -4.50 -0.53 18.23
C ALA A 164 -4.34 0.97 17.94
N PRO A 165 -5.44 1.73 17.72
CA PRO A 165 -5.36 3.15 17.35
C PRO A 165 -4.53 4.01 18.30
N ALA A 166 -4.34 3.57 19.54
CA ALA A 166 -3.67 4.33 20.60
C ALA A 166 -2.22 3.94 20.87
N SER A 167 -1.68 2.86 20.29
CA SER A 167 -0.38 2.29 20.74
C SER A 167 0.55 1.84 19.62
N ALA A 168 0.37 2.32 18.41
CA ALA A 168 1.08 1.79 17.27
C ALA A 168 2.39 2.51 17.03
N ASP A 169 3.45 2.00 17.59
CA ASP A 169 4.78 2.52 17.31
C ASP A 169 5.57 1.55 16.43
N VAL A 170 5.49 1.80 15.13
CA VAL A 170 6.43 1.25 14.14
C VAL A 170 7.62 2.21 13.92
N TRP A 171 7.89 3.04 14.94
CA TRP A 171 8.89 4.09 14.94
C TRP A 171 10.02 3.78 15.90
N LEU A 172 11.21 4.20 15.51
CA LEU A 172 12.37 4.31 16.36
C LEU A 172 12.87 5.74 16.23
N LEU A 173 12.77 6.52 17.29
CA LEU A 173 13.21 7.91 17.29
C LEU A 173 14.74 7.96 17.34
N GLY A 174 15.34 8.95 16.69
CA GLY A 174 16.80 9.11 16.69
C GLY A 174 17.37 9.24 18.10
N SER A 175 16.63 9.84 19.04
CA SER A 175 17.00 9.94 20.46
C SER A 175 17.04 8.58 21.17
N GLU A 176 16.42 7.53 20.65
CA GLU A 176 16.40 6.17 21.19
C GLU A 176 17.60 5.34 20.73
N ALA A 177 18.37 5.84 19.75
CA ALA A 177 19.59 5.17 19.33
C ALA A 177 20.61 5.10 20.46
N VAL A 178 21.27 3.96 20.60
CA VAL A 178 22.39 3.83 21.53
C VAL A 178 23.49 4.80 21.11
N GLY A 179 23.85 5.73 21.99
CA GLY A 179 24.78 6.82 21.68
C GLY A 179 24.10 8.09 21.16
N GLY A 180 22.77 8.08 20.96
CA GLY A 180 21.96 9.24 20.55
C GLY A 180 21.81 9.39 19.04
N ALA A 181 21.11 10.45 18.61
CA ALA A 181 20.73 10.71 17.23
C ALA A 181 21.92 11.08 16.32
N ALA A 182 22.95 11.71 16.86
CA ALA A 182 24.11 12.19 16.10
C ALA A 182 25.22 11.14 16.05
N ALA A 183 25.72 10.87 14.87
CA ALA A 183 26.92 10.06 14.67
C ALA A 183 27.94 10.81 13.84
N SER A 184 29.21 10.59 14.14
CA SER A 184 30.35 11.08 13.35
C SER A 184 31.32 9.93 13.09
N TRP A 185 32.01 9.98 11.96
CA TRP A 185 32.96 8.96 11.54
C TRP A 185 34.15 9.53 10.82
N VAL A 186 35.22 8.81 10.87
CA VAL A 186 36.47 9.10 10.16
C VAL A 186 36.80 7.89 9.29
N SER A 187 36.78 8.07 8.00
CA SER A 187 37.21 7.08 6.98
C SER A 187 36.97 5.60 7.33
N TYR A 188 35.76 5.13 7.15
CA TYR A 188 35.43 3.72 7.29
C TYR A 188 35.52 2.99 5.95
N THR A 189 36.31 1.95 5.89
CA THR A 189 36.47 1.10 4.68
C THR A 189 35.65 -0.18 4.76
N THR A 190 35.11 -0.49 5.93
CA THR A 190 34.35 -1.71 6.18
C THR A 190 32.97 -1.37 6.78
N HIS A 191 31.98 -2.26 6.59
CA HIS A 191 30.64 -2.10 7.14
C HIS A 191 30.48 -2.48 8.61
N ASN A 192 31.54 -2.68 9.31
CA ASN A 192 31.50 -3.12 10.71
C ASN A 192 31.28 -1.95 11.68
N ASP A 193 31.24 -0.72 11.17
CA ASP A 193 31.10 0.45 12.02
C ASP A 193 29.62 0.76 12.20
N LEU A 194 29.15 0.52 13.40
CA LEU A 194 27.80 0.81 13.84
C LEU A 194 27.67 2.33 14.01
N LEU A 195 26.78 2.93 13.24
CA LEU A 195 26.48 4.36 13.35
C LEU A 195 25.31 4.60 14.29
N TRP A 196 24.24 3.86 14.14
CA TRP A 196 23.05 3.93 15.00
C TRP A 196 22.57 2.52 15.31
N VAL A 197 22.26 2.25 16.57
CA VAL A 197 21.69 0.98 17.01
C VAL A 197 20.46 1.26 17.85
N PHE A 198 19.36 0.62 17.53
CA PHE A 198 18.08 0.74 18.19
C PHE A 198 17.71 -0.59 18.83
N SER A 199 17.48 -0.59 20.14
CA SER A 199 16.87 -1.73 20.81
C SER A 199 15.39 -1.82 20.45
N LEU A 200 14.94 -2.99 20.01
CA LEU A 200 13.56 -3.20 19.60
C LEU A 200 12.70 -3.53 20.82
N SER A 201 11.68 -2.72 21.05
CA SER A 201 10.72 -2.95 22.13
C SER A 201 9.82 -4.15 21.83
N SER A 202 9.29 -4.79 22.88
CA SER A 202 8.26 -5.83 22.73
C SER A 202 7.00 -5.31 22.03
N THR A 203 6.70 -4.03 22.18
CA THR A 203 5.58 -3.36 21.49
C THR A 203 5.83 -3.33 19.99
N LEU A 204 6.99 -2.87 19.53
CA LEU A 204 7.34 -2.87 18.10
C LEU A 204 7.34 -4.29 17.52
N LEU A 205 7.93 -5.25 18.23
CA LEU A 205 7.95 -6.65 17.80
C LEU A 205 6.54 -7.25 17.74
N GLY A 206 5.66 -6.86 18.66
CA GLY A 206 4.24 -7.21 18.62
C GLY A 206 3.51 -6.62 17.41
N GLN A 207 3.88 -5.43 16.96
CA GLN A 207 3.31 -4.78 15.79
C GLN A 207 3.79 -5.42 14.47
N THR A 208 5.04 -5.82 14.40
CA THR A 208 5.59 -6.48 13.20
C THR A 208 5.16 -7.93 13.05
N LEU A 209 4.75 -8.59 14.14
CA LEU A 209 4.26 -9.97 14.17
C LEU A 209 5.18 -11.00 13.51
N GLY A 210 6.49 -10.79 13.55
CA GLY A 210 7.47 -11.66 12.88
C GLY A 210 7.49 -11.56 11.35
N ARG A 211 6.88 -10.51 10.79
CA ARG A 211 6.84 -10.29 9.33
C ARG A 211 8.11 -9.64 8.82
N PRO A 212 8.47 -9.84 7.55
CA PRO A 212 9.45 -9.00 6.89
C PRO A 212 8.96 -7.55 6.86
N CYS A 213 9.86 -6.61 7.15
CA CYS A 213 9.53 -5.20 7.19
C CYS A 213 10.54 -4.37 6.41
N ARG A 214 10.05 -3.34 5.75
CA ARG A 214 10.86 -2.32 5.11
C ARG A 214 11.31 -1.29 6.14
N VAL A 215 12.59 -0.95 6.07
CA VAL A 215 13.22 0.01 6.98
C VAL A 215 13.43 1.33 6.23
N ILE A 216 12.72 2.36 6.65
CA ILE A 216 12.82 3.71 6.08
C ILE A 216 13.46 4.61 7.12
N ALA A 217 14.65 5.15 6.84
CA ALA A 217 15.37 6.04 7.74
C ALA A 217 15.28 7.49 7.26
N ALA A 218 14.94 8.40 8.17
CA ALA A 218 14.95 9.83 7.95
C ALA A 218 16.09 10.48 8.73
N PHE A 219 16.75 11.46 8.08
CA PHE A 219 17.87 12.19 8.65
C PHE A 219 17.62 13.69 8.59
N SER A 220 17.92 14.42 9.66
CA SER A 220 17.99 15.88 9.64
C SER A 220 19.23 16.35 8.88
N SER A 221 20.33 15.61 9.00
CA SER A 221 21.56 15.84 8.23
C SER A 221 22.29 14.52 7.97
N ILE A 222 22.96 14.41 6.83
CA ILE A 222 23.86 13.30 6.53
C ILE A 222 24.87 13.70 5.45
N THR A 223 26.12 13.30 5.62
CA THR A 223 27.17 13.47 4.61
C THR A 223 26.79 12.68 3.35
N SER A 224 26.82 13.32 2.19
CA SER A 224 26.54 12.69 0.90
C SER A 224 27.63 11.69 0.52
N GLY A 225 27.25 10.59 -0.12
CA GLY A 225 28.17 9.56 -0.60
C GLY A 225 28.49 8.45 0.41
N VAL A 226 27.89 8.47 1.59
CA VAL A 226 27.98 7.36 2.55
C VAL A 226 27.17 6.19 2.04
N ASN A 227 27.72 5.00 2.06
CA ASN A 227 26.97 3.77 1.81
C ASN A 227 26.37 3.30 3.13
N LEU A 228 25.05 3.32 3.24
CA LEU A 228 24.29 2.89 4.39
C LEU A 228 23.66 1.52 4.14
N ARG A 229 23.56 0.72 5.19
CA ARG A 229 22.71 -0.48 5.21
C ARG A 229 22.07 -0.67 6.58
N ALA A 230 20.90 -1.28 6.60
CA ALA A 230 20.26 -1.71 7.81
C ALA A 230 20.64 -3.17 8.11
N GLY A 231 20.74 -3.50 9.39
CA GLY A 231 21.01 -4.85 9.85
C GLY A 231 20.13 -5.22 11.03
N MET A 232 19.66 -6.45 11.02
CA MET A 232 18.96 -7.05 12.16
C MET A 232 19.95 -7.89 12.96
N GLY A 233 19.90 -7.77 14.28
CA GLY A 233 20.76 -8.51 15.16
C GLY A 233 20.26 -8.48 16.61
N GLY A 234 21.17 -8.67 17.52
CA GLY A 234 20.90 -8.60 18.95
C GLY A 234 22.16 -8.29 19.77
N TYR A 235 21.97 -8.06 21.04
CA TYR A 235 23.08 -7.87 21.97
C TYR A 235 23.42 -9.18 22.67
N ILE A 236 24.70 -9.52 22.69
CA ILE A 236 25.29 -10.54 23.58
C ILE A 236 26.16 -9.79 24.58
N GLY A 237 25.63 -9.60 25.78
CA GLY A 237 26.21 -8.66 26.74
C GLY A 237 26.07 -7.22 26.22
N SER A 238 27.21 -6.52 26.09
CA SER A 238 27.25 -5.15 25.52
C SER A 238 27.62 -5.10 24.05
N VAL A 239 27.80 -6.26 23.39
CA VAL A 239 28.26 -6.33 21.99
C VAL A 239 27.09 -6.61 21.08
N TYR A 240 26.85 -5.73 20.09
CA TYR A 240 25.91 -5.98 19.01
C TYR A 240 26.44 -7.06 18.07
N VAL A 241 25.62 -8.10 17.84
CA VAL A 241 25.95 -9.20 16.93
C VAL A 241 24.94 -9.17 15.79
N PRO A 242 25.38 -8.87 14.56
CA PRO A 242 24.52 -8.88 13.40
C PRO A 242 24.14 -10.32 13.01
N ILE A 243 22.88 -10.52 12.64
CA ILE A 243 22.39 -11.77 12.07
C ILE A 243 22.24 -11.63 10.55
N GLN A 244 21.68 -10.50 10.10
CA GLN A 244 21.43 -10.23 8.69
C GLN A 244 21.59 -8.75 8.40
N TYR A 245 22.15 -8.44 7.23
CA TYR A 245 22.23 -7.09 6.68
C TYR A 245 21.53 -7.02 5.32
N ASN A 246 20.96 -5.87 5.02
CA ASN A 246 20.48 -5.53 3.69
C ASN A 246 21.61 -5.10 2.74
N GLU A 247 21.22 -4.89 1.49
CA GLU A 247 22.09 -4.25 0.51
C GLU A 247 22.44 -2.81 0.90
N GLU A 248 23.60 -2.36 0.47
CA GLU A 248 24.03 -0.98 0.64
C GLU A 248 23.20 -0.02 -0.19
N ARG A 249 22.92 1.14 0.40
CA ARG A 249 22.31 2.28 -0.28
C ARG A 249 23.19 3.50 -0.09
N GLN A 250 23.60 4.12 -1.20
CA GLN A 250 24.41 5.33 -1.12
C GLN A 250 23.55 6.52 -0.72
N SER A 251 23.99 7.24 0.31
CA SER A 251 23.35 8.49 0.70
C SER A 251 23.54 9.55 -0.38
N SER A 252 22.50 10.35 -0.54
CA SER A 252 22.51 11.52 -1.42
C SER A 252 22.16 12.76 -0.58
N ALA A 253 22.01 13.91 -1.19
CA ALA A 253 21.46 15.09 -0.53
C ALA A 253 20.04 14.87 0.04
N ARG A 254 19.41 13.75 -0.29
CA ARG A 254 18.11 13.33 0.24
C ARG A 254 18.27 12.81 1.65
N LYS A 255 17.30 13.14 2.46
CA LYS A 255 17.30 12.82 3.88
C LYS A 255 16.36 11.65 4.25
N LEU A 256 15.66 11.06 3.27
CA LEU A 256 14.81 9.89 3.45
C LEU A 256 15.35 8.73 2.62
N PHE A 257 15.69 7.63 3.28
CA PHE A 257 16.32 6.46 2.66
C PHE A 257 15.53 5.19 2.94
N ASP A 258 15.18 4.51 1.87
CA ASP A 258 14.70 3.14 1.89
C ASP A 258 15.90 2.21 2.01
N LEU A 259 16.15 1.72 3.21
CA LEU A 259 17.26 0.82 3.54
C LEU A 259 16.96 -0.65 3.22
N GLY A 260 15.80 -0.94 2.60
CA GLY A 260 15.44 -2.28 2.18
C GLY A 260 14.64 -3.06 3.22
N GLU A 261 14.50 -4.35 2.97
CA GLU A 261 13.67 -5.26 3.76
C GLU A 261 14.52 -6.11 4.69
N LEU A 262 14.05 -6.27 5.94
CA LEU A 262 14.66 -7.13 6.95
C LEU A 262 13.60 -8.02 7.59
N PRO A 263 13.95 -9.27 7.97
CA PRO A 263 13.10 -10.10 8.81
C PRO A 263 13.10 -9.54 10.24
N PHE A 264 11.91 -9.30 10.78
CA PHE A 264 11.74 -8.92 12.17
C PHE A 264 11.38 -10.15 13.01
N PRO A 265 11.96 -10.33 14.21
CA PRO A 265 11.63 -11.45 15.06
C PRO A 265 10.18 -11.35 15.57
N PRO A 266 9.52 -12.47 15.90
CA PRO A 266 8.18 -12.47 16.46
C PRO A 266 8.12 -11.79 17.83
N GLY A 267 6.97 -11.22 18.18
CA GLY A 267 6.78 -10.43 19.41
C GLY A 267 6.96 -11.17 20.74
N GLY A 268 7.00 -12.50 20.71
CA GLY A 268 7.35 -13.31 21.88
C GLY A 268 8.86 -13.54 22.07
N TYR A 269 9.69 -12.94 21.26
CA TYR A 269 11.14 -12.99 21.40
C TYR A 269 11.54 -12.21 22.65
N SER A 270 11.71 -12.91 23.73
CA SER A 270 11.89 -12.32 25.06
C SER A 270 13.24 -11.64 25.19
N ALA A 271 13.21 -10.41 25.66
CA ALA A 271 14.36 -9.58 25.99
C ALA A 271 15.23 -10.10 27.14
N ALA A 272 14.98 -11.29 27.67
CA ALA A 272 15.67 -11.74 28.89
C ALA A 272 17.15 -12.08 28.68
N ASN A 273 17.60 -12.39 27.43
CA ASN A 273 18.98 -12.75 27.18
C ASN A 273 19.63 -12.18 25.90
N SER A 274 18.85 -11.55 25.02
CA SER A 274 19.39 -10.86 23.85
C SER A 274 18.32 -9.91 23.31
N ALA A 275 18.43 -8.63 23.61
CA ALA A 275 17.55 -7.64 23.05
C ALA A 275 17.73 -7.62 21.53
N ALA A 276 16.67 -7.93 20.78
CA ALA A 276 16.67 -7.71 19.33
C ALA A 276 16.98 -6.25 19.05
N ALA A 277 17.83 -6.00 18.07
CA ALA A 277 18.24 -4.65 17.73
C ALA A 277 18.32 -4.46 16.23
N LEU A 278 17.91 -3.28 15.78
CA LEU A 278 18.11 -2.77 14.44
C LEU A 278 19.36 -1.88 14.44
N ALA A 279 20.30 -2.15 13.56
CA ALA A 279 21.48 -1.33 13.39
C ALA A 279 21.49 -0.67 12.02
N ILE A 280 21.97 0.58 11.96
CA ILE A 280 22.34 1.24 10.70
C ILE A 280 23.85 1.39 10.72
N THR A 281 24.49 0.79 9.73
CA THR A 281 25.94 0.85 9.52
C THR A 281 26.25 1.68 8.31
N GLY A 282 27.46 2.26 8.28
CA GLY A 282 27.89 3.08 7.16
C GLY A 282 29.30 2.76 6.70
N ARG A 283 29.56 2.97 5.41
CA ARG A 283 30.89 2.93 4.81
C ARG A 283 31.13 4.20 4.02
N TYR A 284 32.26 4.85 4.29
CA TYR A 284 32.67 6.08 3.62
C TYR A 284 34.20 6.20 3.61
N THR A 285 34.76 6.73 2.53
CA THR A 285 36.22 6.87 2.36
C THR A 285 36.80 8.13 2.98
N GLY A 286 35.98 8.99 3.58
CA GLY A 286 36.36 10.25 4.24
C GLY A 286 35.74 10.37 5.63
N SER A 287 35.95 11.51 6.27
CA SER A 287 35.22 11.85 7.50
C SER A 287 33.83 12.38 7.17
N GLY A 288 32.88 12.11 8.03
CA GLY A 288 31.52 12.57 7.86
C GLY A 288 30.72 12.57 9.15
N ASN A 289 29.53 13.08 9.07
CA ASN A 289 28.57 13.09 10.17
C ASN A 289 27.15 12.90 9.65
N GLY A 290 26.26 12.57 10.55
CA GLY A 290 24.84 12.46 10.30
C GLY A 290 24.05 12.56 11.59
N THR A 291 22.83 13.02 11.47
CA THR A 291 21.85 13.00 12.56
C THR A 291 20.60 12.34 12.05
N ILE A 292 20.26 11.20 12.65
CA ILE A 292 19.05 10.47 12.33
C ILE A 292 17.88 11.09 13.12
N ASP A 293 16.76 11.35 12.42
CA ASP A 293 15.54 11.82 13.05
C ASP A 293 14.73 10.63 13.58
N PHE A 294 14.47 9.69 12.69
CA PHE A 294 13.73 8.48 13.02
C PHE A 294 13.98 7.35 12.01
N VAL A 295 13.60 6.16 12.39
CA VAL A 295 13.44 5.01 11.52
C VAL A 295 12.01 4.55 11.59
N GLN A 296 11.37 4.38 10.44
CA GLN A 296 10.06 3.75 10.35
C GLN A 296 10.17 2.34 9.80
N VAL A 297 9.48 1.41 10.46
CA VAL A 297 9.42 0.00 10.10
C VAL A 297 8.04 -0.29 9.50
N MET A 298 7.99 -0.64 8.23
CA MET A 298 6.75 -0.91 7.49
C MET A 298 6.67 -2.38 7.08
N PRO A 299 5.65 -3.15 7.52
CA PRO A 299 5.45 -4.52 7.03
C PRO A 299 5.30 -4.57 5.51
N THR A 300 5.94 -5.53 4.85
CA THR A 300 6.02 -5.61 3.39
C THR A 300 4.83 -6.31 2.74
N ASP A 301 4.01 -6.98 3.51
CA ASP A 301 2.79 -7.66 3.06
C ASP A 301 1.70 -6.69 2.57
N SER A 302 1.83 -5.39 2.88
CA SER A 302 0.98 -4.33 2.35
C SER A 302 1.79 -3.03 2.25
N PHE A 303 2.75 -2.99 1.35
CA PHE A 303 3.67 -1.86 1.15
C PHE A 303 3.76 -1.48 -0.31
N ARG A 304 3.72 -0.18 -0.57
CA ARG A 304 3.93 0.41 -1.89
C ARG A 304 4.92 1.57 -1.83
N ARG A 305 5.77 1.62 -2.83
CA ARG A 305 6.57 2.79 -3.16
C ARG A 305 6.17 3.30 -4.53
N PHE A 306 5.85 4.58 -4.65
CA PHE A 306 5.66 5.21 -5.94
C PHE A 306 6.66 6.31 -6.15
N GLN A 307 7.29 6.26 -7.30
CA GLN A 307 8.28 7.25 -7.69
C GLN A 307 7.69 8.21 -8.71
N GLN A 308 7.72 9.49 -8.35
CA GLN A 308 7.44 10.59 -9.26
C GLN A 308 8.75 11.12 -9.81
N VAL A 309 8.78 11.45 -11.08
CA VAL A 309 9.92 12.16 -11.68
C VAL A 309 9.45 13.57 -12.00
N ASN A 310 10.11 14.57 -11.40
CA ASN A 310 9.83 15.98 -11.64
C ASN A 310 8.35 16.38 -11.50
N TYR A 311 7.69 15.91 -10.44
CA TYR A 311 6.32 16.30 -10.16
C TYR A 311 6.25 17.47 -9.20
N SER A 312 5.94 18.65 -9.77
CA SER A 312 5.62 19.85 -9.01
C SER A 312 4.12 19.83 -8.71
N ALA A 313 3.77 19.46 -7.48
CA ALA A 313 2.39 19.36 -7.01
C ALA A 313 1.98 20.69 -6.37
N ALA A 314 1.11 21.44 -7.01
CA ALA A 314 0.50 22.62 -6.42
C ALA A 314 -0.40 22.23 -5.22
N ASN A 315 -0.75 23.20 -4.39
CA ASN A 315 -1.73 22.93 -3.34
C ASN A 315 -3.06 22.50 -3.97
N GLY A 316 -3.58 21.35 -3.53
CA GLY A 316 -4.77 20.67 -4.11
C GLY A 316 -4.47 19.59 -5.14
N ASP A 317 -3.25 19.54 -5.71
CA ASP A 317 -2.83 18.44 -6.56
C ASP A 317 -2.61 17.16 -5.74
N ALA A 318 -2.74 16.00 -6.39
CA ALA A 318 -2.69 14.73 -5.69
C ALA A 318 -1.88 13.64 -6.42
N VAL A 319 -1.51 12.63 -5.65
CA VAL A 319 -1.12 11.29 -6.14
C VAL A 319 -2.23 10.33 -5.75
N GLU A 320 -2.65 9.51 -6.70
CA GLU A 320 -3.65 8.47 -6.49
C GLU A 320 -3.08 7.12 -6.87
N VAL A 321 -3.14 6.18 -5.95
CA VAL A 321 -2.79 4.78 -6.19
C VAL A 321 -4.05 3.97 -6.11
N ASP A 322 -4.38 3.32 -7.20
CA ASP A 322 -5.54 2.45 -7.33
C ASP A 322 -5.07 1.01 -7.46
N ASP A 323 -4.93 0.35 -6.32
CA ASP A 323 -4.57 -1.07 -6.28
C ASP A 323 -5.78 -1.99 -6.59
N ILE A 324 -7.00 -1.44 -6.72
CA ILE A 324 -8.17 -2.17 -7.22
C ILE A 324 -8.00 -2.42 -8.72
N GLU A 325 -7.56 -1.40 -9.46
CA GLU A 325 -7.33 -1.48 -10.90
C GLU A 325 -5.85 -1.68 -11.28
N GLY A 326 -4.93 -1.64 -10.30
CA GLY A 326 -3.50 -1.84 -10.51
C GLY A 326 -2.79 -0.67 -11.20
N VAL A 327 -3.27 0.55 -11.02
CA VAL A 327 -2.76 1.77 -11.67
C VAL A 327 -2.46 2.87 -10.66
N ALA A 328 -1.60 3.80 -11.03
CA ALA A 328 -1.30 4.96 -10.20
C ALA A 328 -1.21 6.23 -11.05
N TYR A 329 -1.68 7.34 -10.51
CA TYR A 329 -1.84 8.60 -11.23
C TYR A 329 -1.28 9.77 -10.46
N ARG A 330 -0.79 10.78 -11.22
CA ARG A 330 -0.70 12.16 -10.78
C ARG A 330 -2.01 12.86 -11.12
N ILE A 331 -2.52 13.65 -10.21
CA ILE A 331 -3.72 14.44 -10.42
C ILE A 331 -3.34 15.90 -10.30
N ASN A 332 -3.51 16.62 -11.40
CA ASN A 332 -3.27 18.07 -11.49
C ASN A 332 -4.58 18.72 -11.97
N GLY A 333 -5.30 19.33 -11.05
CA GLY A 333 -6.66 19.78 -11.32
C GLY A 333 -7.57 18.61 -11.75
N SER A 334 -8.08 18.66 -12.96
CA SER A 334 -8.91 17.59 -13.55
C SER A 334 -8.13 16.53 -14.35
N ASN A 335 -6.83 16.72 -14.54
CA ASN A 335 -6.01 15.83 -15.38
C ASN A 335 -5.45 14.67 -14.53
N LYS A 336 -5.64 13.44 -15.04
CA LYS A 336 -5.02 12.23 -14.49
C LYS A 336 -3.91 11.76 -15.44
N ASN A 337 -2.67 11.75 -14.95
CA ASN A 337 -1.51 11.30 -15.69
C ASN A 337 -0.90 10.07 -15.01
N PRO A 338 -0.54 9.00 -15.76
CA PRO A 338 0.05 7.80 -15.14
C PRO A 338 1.36 8.11 -14.41
N ILE A 339 1.60 7.40 -13.32
CA ILE A 339 2.88 7.39 -12.63
C ILE A 339 3.82 6.40 -13.32
N VAL A 340 5.07 6.81 -13.55
CA VAL A 340 6.04 6.05 -14.34
C VAL A 340 6.53 4.79 -13.61
N ARG A 341 6.54 4.78 -12.27
CA ARG A 341 7.05 3.65 -11.48
C ARG A 341 6.26 3.43 -10.19
N VAL A 342 5.69 2.25 -10.08
CA VAL A 342 5.18 1.69 -8.83
C VAL A 342 6.03 0.47 -8.48
N SER A 343 6.48 0.36 -7.25
CA SER A 343 7.21 -0.81 -6.74
C SER A 343 6.65 -1.21 -5.38
N GLY A 344 6.83 -2.46 -5.02
CA GLY A 344 6.28 -3.09 -3.84
C GLY A 344 5.62 -4.41 -4.22
N GLY A 345 5.73 -5.42 -3.36
CA GLY A 345 5.39 -6.80 -3.70
C GLY A 345 3.89 -7.04 -3.86
N LEU A 346 3.07 -6.49 -2.98
CA LEU A 346 1.63 -6.76 -2.91
C LEU A 346 0.81 -5.46 -2.96
N PRO A 347 -0.43 -5.51 -3.44
CA PRO A 347 -1.35 -4.39 -3.37
C PRO A 347 -1.54 -3.87 -1.95
N LEU A 348 -1.74 -2.55 -1.79
CA LEU A 348 -2.21 -2.01 -0.53
C LEU A 348 -3.61 -2.53 -0.27
N CYS A 349 -3.77 -3.25 0.83
CA CYS A 349 -5.05 -3.84 1.22
C CYS A 349 -5.49 -3.32 2.58
N VAL A 350 -6.81 -3.30 2.78
CA VAL A 350 -7.45 -3.19 4.09
C VAL A 350 -8.05 -4.54 4.46
N PHE A 351 -8.08 -4.81 5.76
CA PHE A 351 -8.43 -6.11 6.32
C PHE A 351 -9.72 -5.99 7.13
N PRO A 352 -10.73 -6.85 6.89
CA PRO A 352 -11.93 -6.88 7.70
C PRO A 352 -11.63 -7.18 9.16
N GLU A 353 -12.45 -6.66 10.05
CA GLU A 353 -12.44 -6.95 11.49
C GLU A 353 -11.12 -6.65 12.22
N ARG A 354 -10.28 -5.77 11.62
CA ARG A 354 -8.98 -5.43 12.17
C ARG A 354 -8.77 -3.93 12.25
N ASP A 355 -8.33 -3.47 13.41
CA ASP A 355 -7.77 -2.13 13.52
C ASP A 355 -6.45 -2.05 12.75
N GLN A 356 -6.26 -0.98 12.00
CA GLN A 356 -5.10 -0.86 11.12
C GLN A 356 -4.70 0.61 10.92
N ARG A 357 -3.42 0.82 10.61
CA ARG A 357 -2.87 2.13 10.29
C ARG A 357 -2.11 2.11 8.98
N LEU A 358 -2.47 3.02 8.09
CA LEU A 358 -1.68 3.32 6.90
C LEU A 358 -0.69 4.42 7.26
N TYR A 359 0.60 4.13 7.12
CA TYR A 359 1.69 5.08 7.27
C TYR A 359 2.10 5.63 5.92
N ILE A 360 2.31 6.94 5.85
CA ILE A 360 2.61 7.64 4.61
C ILE A 360 3.81 8.55 4.83
N LEU A 361 4.88 8.30 4.09
CA LEU A 361 6.05 9.19 4.03
C LEU A 361 6.32 9.57 2.59
N PHE A 362 6.89 10.75 2.38
CA PHE A 362 7.39 11.15 1.08
C PHE A 362 8.66 11.98 1.17
N ASP A 363 9.43 12.00 0.10
CA ASP A 363 10.52 12.93 -0.11
C ASP A 363 10.22 13.90 -1.27
N GLU A 364 10.88 15.05 -1.21
CA GLU A 364 10.89 16.06 -2.25
C GLU A 364 12.23 15.99 -3.03
N ASP A 365 12.40 16.74 -4.10
CA ASP A 365 13.67 16.79 -4.83
C ASP A 365 14.83 17.30 -3.96
N ALA A 366 14.54 18.21 -3.04
CA ALA A 366 15.51 18.70 -2.04
C ALA A 366 15.72 17.75 -0.85
N GLY A 367 15.02 16.61 -0.79
CA GLY A 367 15.06 15.62 0.27
C GLY A 367 13.83 15.60 1.16
N PHE A 368 13.95 14.97 2.33
CA PHE A 368 12.88 14.90 3.30
C PHE A 368 12.67 16.24 4.00
N THR A 369 11.41 16.67 4.09
CA THR A 369 11.00 17.84 4.86
C THR A 369 9.88 17.46 5.81
N ALA A 370 10.14 17.56 7.11
CA ALA A 370 9.17 17.28 8.15
C ALA A 370 8.01 18.30 8.15
N GLY A 371 6.85 17.87 8.65
CA GLY A 371 5.69 18.73 8.88
C GLY A 371 4.89 19.13 7.64
N ARG A 372 5.22 18.62 6.46
CA ARG A 372 4.43 18.85 5.24
C ARG A 372 3.05 18.23 5.39
N GLN A 373 2.02 19.02 5.20
CA GLN A 373 0.64 18.63 5.37
C GLN A 373 0.06 18.01 4.11
N MET A 374 -0.69 16.92 4.30
CA MET A 374 -1.42 16.21 3.25
C MET A 374 -2.86 15.96 3.69
N THR A 375 -3.76 15.82 2.73
CA THR A 375 -5.09 15.23 2.96
C THR A 375 -5.12 13.84 2.32
N VAL A 376 -5.57 12.85 3.08
CA VAL A 376 -5.63 11.45 2.63
C VAL A 376 -7.07 10.98 2.59
N ARG A 377 -7.44 10.36 1.46
CA ARG A 377 -8.73 9.67 1.26
C ARG A 377 -8.46 8.26 0.77
N ALA A 378 -9.31 7.33 1.14
CA ALA A 378 -9.20 5.96 0.67
C ALA A 378 -10.58 5.39 0.32
N TRP A 379 -10.60 4.52 -0.67
CA TRP A 379 -11.79 3.78 -1.11
C TRP A 379 -11.43 2.33 -1.29
N TYR A 380 -12.42 1.46 -1.20
CA TYR A 380 -12.26 0.02 -1.42
C TYR A 380 -13.55 -0.59 -1.95
N ARG A 381 -13.46 -1.85 -2.34
CA ARG A 381 -14.60 -2.72 -2.56
C ARG A 381 -14.53 -3.86 -1.57
N PRO A 382 -15.55 -4.09 -0.74
CA PRO A 382 -15.57 -5.29 0.11
C PRO A 382 -15.36 -6.56 -0.71
N VAL A 383 -14.55 -7.47 -0.20
CA VAL A 383 -14.26 -8.75 -0.87
C VAL A 383 -14.84 -9.89 -0.05
N TYR A 384 -15.58 -10.78 -0.72
CA TYR A 384 -16.27 -11.91 -0.13
C TYR A 384 -15.84 -13.22 -0.80
N ASP A 385 -15.73 -14.31 -0.03
CA ASP A 385 -15.39 -15.65 -0.55
C ASP A 385 -16.60 -16.36 -1.17
N ALA A 386 -17.79 -16.03 -0.70
CA ALA A 386 -19.04 -16.70 -1.11
C ALA A 386 -20.12 -15.66 -1.47
N VAL A 387 -21.11 -16.16 -2.19
CA VAL A 387 -22.32 -15.42 -2.55
C VAL A 387 -23.27 -15.40 -1.36
#